data_2b4f5f8b6d4815d4f3755b410417a036
#
_entry.id   2b4f5f8b6d4815d4f3755b410417a036
#
_cell.length_a   1.000
_cell.length_b   1.000
_cell.length_c   1.000
_cell.angle_alpha   90.00
_cell.angle_beta   90.00
_cell.angle_gamma   90.00
#
_symmetry.space_group_name_H-M   'P 1'
#
loop_
_entity.id
_entity.type
_entity.pdbx_description
1 polymer ?
#
loop_
_entity_poly.entity_id
_entity_poly.type
_entity_poly.pdbx_seq_one_letter_code
_entity_poly.pdbx_strand_id
1 'polypeptide(L)'
;MKERTKLLLIILIFLVCYYLPWSHPTIRRSGLEAFMMLREYAREHVLTCLIPAFFIAGAIAVFVSQASVLKYFGVQAKKVLAYSVASISGTILAVCSCTVLPLFAGIYSRGAGIGPATAFLYSGPAINVLAITLTAKILGWQLGLARAVGAIIFAVITGLLMAFIFRKDDAVRTTGQVYMPDAEEKGRTLLQDTLYMLTMVLILVFAAFARPDKGSTGLWPAIFNVKWYITITLLIMLALMLKAWFTKDECKSWVDSTWGFIKQIFPLLGAGVLVAGFMLGRPGHPALIPEQYIQILVGGNSLSANLFASISGAIMYFATLTEVPILQGLLGAGMGKGPALALLLAGPALSLPNMLVIGGVMGVKKTATFCGIIMIMSTIAGMIYGLIAG
;
A
#
# COMPACT_ATOMS: atom_id res chain seq x y z
N MET A 1 -5.34 -9.62 20.57
CA MET A 1 -6.62 -10.40 20.42
C MET A 1 -6.93 -11.08 21.75
N LYS A 2 -8.23 -11.05 22.16
CA LYS A 2 -8.68 -11.78 23.37
C LYS A 2 -8.52 -13.28 23.11
N GLU A 3 -8.20 -14.08 24.14
CA GLU A 3 -8.00 -15.54 24.01
C GLU A 3 -9.22 -16.24 23.37
N ARG A 4 -10.44 -15.80 23.71
CA ARG A 4 -11.68 -16.29 23.07
C ARG A 4 -11.68 -16.10 21.53
N THR A 5 -11.15 -14.97 21.05
CA THR A 5 -11.08 -14.69 19.61
C THR A 5 -10.06 -15.59 18.91
N LYS A 6 -8.93 -15.90 19.58
CA LYS A 6 -7.94 -16.87 19.07
C LYS A 6 -8.55 -18.25 18.96
N LEU A 7 -9.26 -18.70 20.00
CA LEU A 7 -9.94 -20.00 20.02
C LEU A 7 -10.99 -20.10 18.91
N LEU A 8 -11.85 -19.09 18.77
CA LEU A 8 -12.84 -19.04 17.69
C LEU A 8 -12.22 -19.11 16.30
N LEU A 9 -11.08 -18.42 16.10
CA LEU A 9 -10.36 -18.41 14.84
C LEU A 9 -9.75 -19.80 14.55
N ILE A 10 -9.20 -20.48 15.55
CA ILE A 10 -8.68 -21.85 15.42
C ILE A 10 -9.80 -22.82 15.06
N ILE A 11 -10.94 -22.74 15.75
CA ILE A 11 -12.10 -23.58 15.47
C ILE A 11 -12.62 -23.32 14.05
N LEU A 12 -12.73 -22.05 13.65
CA LEU A 12 -13.17 -21.68 12.32
C LEU A 12 -12.25 -22.24 11.23
N ILE A 13 -10.92 -22.08 11.39
CA ILE A 13 -9.94 -22.62 10.45
C ILE A 13 -10.07 -24.15 10.37
N PHE A 14 -10.18 -24.82 11.52
CA PHE A 14 -10.35 -26.27 11.57
C PHE A 14 -11.63 -26.72 10.83
N LEU A 15 -12.77 -26.08 11.10
CA LEU A 15 -14.04 -26.39 10.44
C LEU A 15 -13.98 -26.16 8.93
N VAL A 16 -13.37 -25.05 8.50
CA VAL A 16 -13.17 -24.77 7.06
C VAL A 16 -12.32 -25.87 6.43
N CYS A 17 -11.18 -26.23 7.03
CA CYS A 17 -10.32 -27.29 6.51
C CYS A 17 -11.01 -28.65 6.49
N TYR A 18 -11.85 -28.96 7.49
CA TYR A 18 -12.54 -30.23 7.61
C TYR A 18 -13.69 -30.40 6.63
N TYR A 19 -14.51 -29.34 6.45
CA TYR A 19 -15.69 -29.41 5.57
C TYR A 19 -15.41 -29.01 4.12
N LEU A 20 -14.24 -28.43 3.83
CA LEU A 20 -13.92 -28.01 2.47
C LEU A 20 -13.79 -29.26 1.57
N PRO A 21 -14.56 -29.37 0.47
CA PRO A 21 -14.52 -30.54 -0.41
C PRO A 21 -13.25 -30.52 -1.28
N TRP A 22 -12.11 -30.90 -0.73
CA TRP A 22 -10.80 -30.92 -1.41
C TRP A 22 -10.76 -31.83 -2.65
N SER A 23 -11.70 -32.77 -2.78
CA SER A 23 -11.89 -33.57 -3.98
C SER A 23 -12.37 -32.79 -5.20
N HIS A 24 -13.02 -31.62 -4.95
CA HIS A 24 -13.51 -30.79 -6.05
C HIS A 24 -12.34 -30.10 -6.77
N PRO A 25 -12.21 -30.22 -8.13
CA PRO A 25 -11.05 -29.73 -8.87
C PRO A 25 -10.82 -28.22 -8.72
N THR A 26 -11.90 -27.43 -8.68
CA THR A 26 -11.81 -25.97 -8.48
C THR A 26 -11.21 -25.62 -7.12
N ILE A 27 -11.62 -26.28 -6.04
CA ILE A 27 -11.15 -26.00 -4.68
C ILE A 27 -9.68 -26.40 -4.54
N ARG A 28 -9.29 -27.57 -5.07
CA ARG A 28 -7.90 -28.00 -5.11
C ARG A 28 -7.01 -27.02 -5.88
N ARG A 29 -7.49 -26.55 -7.03
CA ARG A 29 -6.79 -25.54 -7.84
C ARG A 29 -6.66 -24.22 -7.08
N SER A 30 -7.74 -23.74 -6.45
CA SER A 30 -7.74 -22.51 -5.66
C SER A 30 -6.78 -22.59 -4.48
N GLY A 31 -6.71 -23.73 -3.81
CA GLY A 31 -5.73 -23.99 -2.74
C GLY A 31 -4.28 -23.92 -3.24
N LEU A 32 -4.00 -24.52 -4.40
CA LEU A 32 -2.68 -24.42 -5.03
C LEU A 32 -2.34 -22.99 -5.40
N GLU A 33 -3.27 -22.25 -6.02
CA GLU A 33 -3.06 -20.85 -6.41
C GLU A 33 -2.83 -19.93 -5.21
N ALA A 34 -3.46 -20.19 -4.06
CA ALA A 34 -3.20 -19.46 -2.82
C ALA A 34 -1.72 -19.57 -2.40
N PHE A 35 -1.17 -20.79 -2.40
CA PHE A 35 0.24 -21.01 -2.05
C PHE A 35 1.20 -20.50 -3.13
N MET A 36 0.84 -20.61 -4.39
CA MET A 36 1.64 -20.08 -5.50
C MET A 36 1.70 -18.56 -5.46
N MET A 37 0.59 -17.87 -5.16
CA MET A 37 0.56 -16.42 -4.94
C MET A 37 1.41 -16.02 -3.74
N LEU A 38 1.33 -16.75 -2.62
CA LEU A 38 2.17 -16.49 -1.44
C LEU A 38 3.66 -16.67 -1.76
N ARG A 39 4.03 -17.70 -2.52
CA ARG A 39 5.41 -17.94 -2.96
C ARG A 39 5.92 -16.81 -3.85
N GLU A 40 5.13 -16.38 -4.82
CA GLU A 40 5.47 -15.28 -5.72
C GLU A 40 5.64 -13.98 -4.93
N TYR A 41 4.69 -13.68 -4.04
CA TYR A 41 4.77 -12.54 -3.14
C TYR A 41 6.05 -12.56 -2.29
N ALA A 42 6.38 -13.73 -1.70
CA ALA A 42 7.57 -13.87 -0.87
C ALA A 42 8.87 -13.62 -1.66
N ARG A 43 8.95 -14.10 -2.89
CA ARG A 43 10.15 -13.96 -3.72
C ARG A 43 10.34 -12.55 -4.28
N GLU A 44 9.25 -11.91 -4.67
CA GLU A 44 9.31 -10.63 -5.39
C GLU A 44 9.25 -9.43 -4.46
N HIS A 45 8.52 -9.52 -3.34
CA HIS A 45 8.19 -8.36 -2.52
C HIS A 45 8.79 -8.39 -1.11
N VAL A 46 8.94 -9.56 -0.48
CA VAL A 46 9.35 -9.59 0.94
C VAL A 46 10.76 -9.06 1.13
N LEU A 47 11.74 -9.62 0.43
CA LEU A 47 13.15 -9.26 0.64
C LEU A 47 13.50 -7.86 0.11
N THR A 48 13.01 -7.54 -1.09
CA THR A 48 13.43 -6.33 -1.81
C THR A 48 12.63 -5.08 -1.41
N CYS A 49 11.43 -5.26 -0.88
CA CYS A 49 10.44 -4.21 -0.69
C CYS A 49 10.00 -4.11 0.78
N LEU A 50 9.49 -5.20 1.33
CA LEU A 50 8.85 -5.19 2.64
C LEU A 50 9.84 -5.10 3.80
N ILE A 51 10.96 -5.82 3.75
CA ILE A 51 11.99 -5.77 4.80
C ILE A 51 12.58 -4.35 4.92
N PRO A 52 13.08 -3.69 3.85
CA PRO A 52 13.54 -2.31 3.96
C PRO A 52 12.48 -1.36 4.50
N ALA A 53 11.20 -1.53 4.08
CA ALA A 53 10.11 -0.70 4.57
C ALA A 53 9.84 -0.87 6.08
N PHE A 54 9.97 -2.07 6.63
CA PHE A 54 9.87 -2.28 8.07
C PHE A 54 11.00 -1.58 8.84
N PHE A 55 12.23 -1.61 8.33
CA PHE A 55 13.35 -0.90 8.95
C PHE A 55 13.15 0.61 8.89
N ILE A 56 12.60 1.17 7.80
CA ILE A 56 12.25 2.58 7.70
C ILE A 56 11.14 2.93 8.70
N ALA A 57 10.09 2.10 8.81
CA ALA A 57 9.02 2.31 9.78
C ALA A 57 9.52 2.28 11.23
N GLY A 58 10.40 1.34 11.55
CA GLY A 58 11.07 1.27 12.85
C GLY A 58 11.92 2.50 13.13
N ALA A 59 12.65 3.00 12.12
CA ALA A 59 13.45 4.23 12.22
C ALA A 59 12.56 5.46 12.46
N ILE A 60 11.46 5.59 11.73
CA ILE A 60 10.47 6.65 11.94
C ILE A 60 9.95 6.59 13.38
N ALA A 61 9.61 5.41 13.86
CA ALA A 61 9.07 5.22 15.21
C ALA A 61 10.08 5.46 16.34
N VAL A 62 11.38 5.41 16.09
CA VAL A 62 12.42 5.62 17.13
C VAL A 62 13.11 6.96 16.97
N PHE A 63 13.49 7.35 15.76
CA PHE A 63 14.39 8.48 15.50
C PHE A 63 13.68 9.76 15.06
N VAL A 64 12.50 9.65 14.40
CA VAL A 64 11.74 10.84 14.04
C VAL A 64 11.05 11.38 15.29
N SER A 65 11.29 12.66 15.62
CA SER A 65 10.67 13.26 16.78
C SER A 65 9.16 13.35 16.62
N GLN A 66 8.45 13.11 17.71
CA GLN A 66 6.99 13.25 17.73
C GLN A 66 6.59 14.70 17.40
N ALA A 67 7.36 15.67 17.85
CA ALA A 67 7.14 17.09 17.54
C ALA A 67 7.22 17.37 16.02
N SER A 68 8.16 16.77 15.31
CA SER A 68 8.27 16.90 13.85
C SER A 68 7.08 16.28 13.14
N VAL A 69 6.63 15.09 13.54
CA VAL A 69 5.44 14.46 12.96
C VAL A 69 4.20 15.30 13.23
N LEU A 70 4.02 15.78 14.45
CA LEU A 70 2.88 16.63 14.82
C LEU A 70 2.88 17.97 14.08
N LYS A 71 4.07 18.54 13.82
CA LYS A 71 4.21 19.79 13.07
C LYS A 71 3.74 19.68 11.62
N TYR A 72 4.07 18.57 10.93
CA TYR A 72 3.79 18.38 9.50
C TYR A 72 2.56 17.51 9.23
N PHE A 73 2.27 16.53 10.09
CA PHE A 73 1.18 15.56 9.91
C PHE A 73 0.16 15.58 11.05
N GLY A 74 0.35 16.41 12.08
CA GLY A 74 -0.55 16.50 13.24
C GLY A 74 -1.90 17.10 12.92
N VAL A 75 -2.87 16.92 13.82
CA VAL A 75 -4.24 17.45 13.69
C VAL A 75 -4.26 18.97 13.61
N GLN A 76 -3.31 19.65 14.25
CA GLN A 76 -3.17 21.11 14.26
C GLN A 76 -2.27 21.65 13.15
N ALA A 77 -1.65 20.80 12.33
CA ALA A 77 -0.82 21.23 11.23
C ALA A 77 -1.65 22.02 10.20
N LYS A 78 -1.01 23.00 9.52
CA LYS A 78 -1.67 23.72 8.42
C LYS A 78 -2.11 22.71 7.37
N LYS A 79 -3.42 22.60 7.16
CA LYS A 79 -4.02 21.59 6.27
C LYS A 79 -3.35 21.52 4.91
N VAL A 80 -3.15 22.67 4.25
CA VAL A 80 -2.50 22.73 2.93
C VAL A 80 -1.12 22.05 2.98
N LEU A 81 -0.30 22.40 3.97
CA LEU A 81 1.05 21.83 4.12
C LEU A 81 0.98 20.33 4.39
N ALA A 82 0.14 19.89 5.33
CA ALA A 82 0.02 18.49 5.73
C ALA A 82 -0.41 17.59 4.56
N TYR A 83 -1.43 18.01 3.80
CA TYR A 83 -1.92 17.23 2.66
C TYR A 83 -0.99 17.31 1.44
N SER A 84 -0.33 18.45 1.20
CA SER A 84 0.69 18.54 0.14
C SER A 84 1.87 17.64 0.44
N VAL A 85 2.40 17.67 1.67
CA VAL A 85 3.50 16.79 2.07
C VAL A 85 3.08 15.32 2.00
N ALA A 86 1.88 14.97 2.48
CA ALA A 86 1.36 13.61 2.40
C ALA A 86 1.24 13.11 0.95
N SER A 87 0.70 13.91 0.05
CA SER A 87 0.52 13.54 -1.36
C SER A 87 1.84 13.47 -2.13
N ILE A 88 2.75 14.45 -1.92
CA ILE A 88 4.03 14.50 -2.61
C ILE A 88 4.98 13.41 -2.12
N SER A 89 5.02 13.13 -0.81
CA SER A 89 5.89 12.09 -0.26
C SER A 89 5.52 10.71 -0.80
N GLY A 90 4.24 10.41 -0.96
CA GLY A 90 3.78 9.18 -1.62
C GLY A 90 4.28 9.05 -3.06
N THR A 91 4.27 10.13 -3.81
CA THR A 91 4.74 10.18 -5.20
C THR A 91 6.25 9.99 -5.31
N ILE A 92 7.02 10.70 -4.49
CA ILE A 92 8.51 10.65 -4.51
C ILE A 92 9.03 9.28 -4.10
N LEU A 93 8.41 8.68 -3.09
CA LEU A 93 8.82 7.36 -2.60
C LEU A 93 8.55 6.24 -3.62
N ALA A 94 7.64 6.46 -4.59
CA ALA A 94 7.26 5.48 -5.62
C ALA A 94 7.03 4.07 -5.04
N VAL A 95 6.45 4.02 -3.85
CA VAL A 95 6.28 2.78 -3.07
C VAL A 95 5.08 1.98 -3.55
N CYS A 96 5.21 0.66 -3.51
CA CYS A 96 4.08 -0.23 -3.73
C CYS A 96 3.14 -0.25 -2.52
N SER A 97 1.95 -0.81 -2.69
CA SER A 97 0.95 -0.93 -1.63
C SER A 97 1.45 -1.67 -0.38
N CYS A 98 2.39 -2.59 -0.54
CA CYS A 98 2.96 -3.33 0.60
C CYS A 98 3.95 -2.50 1.42
N THR A 99 4.70 -1.59 0.80
CA THR A 99 5.68 -0.75 1.52
C THR A 99 5.06 0.45 2.19
N VAL A 100 3.96 0.98 1.65
CA VAL A 100 3.27 2.10 2.28
C VAL A 100 2.65 1.72 3.63
N LEU A 101 2.28 0.45 3.83
CA LEU A 101 1.65 -0.02 5.07
C LEU A 101 2.55 0.14 6.31
N PRO A 102 3.80 -0.36 6.32
CA PRO A 102 4.71 -0.11 7.43
C PRO A 102 4.99 1.37 7.66
N LEU A 103 5.19 2.14 6.59
CA LEU A 103 5.44 3.58 6.67
C LEU A 103 4.23 4.31 7.29
N PHE A 104 3.02 3.99 6.84
CA PHE A 104 1.78 4.50 7.43
C PHE A 104 1.69 4.16 8.93
N ALA A 105 1.97 2.89 9.29
CA ALA A 105 1.96 2.47 10.68
C ALA A 105 2.98 3.25 11.52
N GLY A 106 4.17 3.50 10.97
CA GLY A 106 5.22 4.30 11.61
C GLY A 106 4.79 5.73 11.90
N ILE A 107 4.31 6.48 10.89
CA ILE A 107 3.86 7.87 11.08
C ILE A 107 2.58 7.96 11.93
N TYR A 108 1.66 7.01 11.77
CA TYR A 108 0.42 6.98 12.55
C TYR A 108 0.67 6.71 14.02
N SER A 109 1.62 5.83 14.38
CA SER A 109 2.03 5.56 15.76
C SER A 109 2.69 6.77 16.42
N ARG A 110 3.33 7.64 15.65
CA ARG A 110 3.96 8.89 16.10
C ARG A 110 2.99 10.07 16.24
N GLY A 111 1.69 9.84 16.04
CA GLY A 111 0.68 10.86 16.27
C GLY A 111 0.24 11.65 15.05
N ALA A 112 0.58 11.19 13.85
CA ALA A 112 0.02 11.80 12.64
C ALA A 112 -1.50 11.80 12.71
N GLY A 113 -2.13 12.92 12.31
CA GLY A 113 -3.58 13.01 12.19
C GLY A 113 -4.11 11.98 11.19
N ILE A 114 -5.31 11.45 11.43
CA ILE A 114 -5.89 10.43 10.56
C ILE A 114 -6.02 10.90 9.09
N GLY A 115 -6.32 12.18 8.89
CA GLY A 115 -6.46 12.76 7.55
C GLY A 115 -5.17 12.72 6.74
N PRO A 116 -4.10 13.40 7.16
CA PRO A 116 -2.81 13.36 6.47
C PRO A 116 -2.24 11.94 6.35
N ALA A 117 -2.40 11.09 7.38
CA ALA A 117 -1.95 9.71 7.35
C ALA A 117 -2.67 8.88 6.29
N THR A 118 -3.99 9.02 6.15
CA THR A 118 -4.76 8.31 5.11
C THR A 118 -4.56 8.91 3.72
N ALA A 119 -4.31 10.22 3.61
CA ALA A 119 -3.89 10.83 2.34
C ALA A 119 -2.55 10.24 1.86
N PHE A 120 -1.57 10.08 2.75
CA PHE A 120 -0.30 9.41 2.45
C PHE A 120 -0.51 7.93 2.09
N LEU A 121 -1.33 7.21 2.85
CA LEU A 121 -1.64 5.80 2.62
C LEU A 121 -2.22 5.57 1.22
N TYR A 122 -3.09 6.47 0.74
CA TYR A 122 -3.68 6.40 -0.58
C TYR A 122 -2.70 6.84 -1.67
N SER A 123 -2.02 7.97 -1.47
CA SER A 123 -1.15 8.58 -2.49
C SER A 123 0.04 7.69 -2.87
N GLY A 124 0.62 6.94 -1.92
CA GLY A 124 1.79 6.11 -2.14
C GLY A 124 1.65 5.17 -3.34
N PRO A 125 0.70 4.24 -3.31
CA PRO A 125 0.50 3.31 -4.41
C PRO A 125 -0.25 3.93 -5.61
N ALA A 126 -1.19 4.85 -5.38
CA ALA A 126 -2.05 5.41 -6.43
C ALA A 126 -1.30 6.36 -7.37
N ILE A 127 -0.38 7.18 -6.83
CA ILE A 127 0.40 8.17 -7.58
C ILE A 127 1.80 7.62 -7.91
N ASN A 128 1.91 6.34 -8.22
CA ASN A 128 3.17 5.75 -8.66
C ASN A 128 3.45 6.16 -10.12
N VAL A 129 4.54 6.92 -10.33
CA VAL A 129 4.93 7.43 -11.64
C VAL A 129 5.07 6.32 -12.68
N LEU A 130 5.61 5.17 -12.30
CA LEU A 130 5.75 4.02 -13.20
C LEU A 130 4.41 3.46 -13.63
N ALA A 131 3.48 3.30 -12.71
CA ALA A 131 2.15 2.80 -13.01
C ALA A 131 1.37 3.78 -13.89
N ILE A 132 1.50 5.09 -13.64
CA ILE A 132 0.87 6.13 -14.46
C ILE A 132 1.44 6.14 -15.86
N THR A 133 2.76 6.11 -16.03
CA THR A 133 3.42 6.11 -17.34
C THR A 133 3.12 4.82 -18.12
N LEU A 134 3.08 3.66 -17.45
CA LEU A 134 2.69 2.40 -18.06
C LEU A 134 1.22 2.41 -18.50
N THR A 135 0.33 2.95 -17.66
CA THR A 135 -1.09 3.14 -18.01
C THR A 135 -1.22 4.01 -19.26
N ALA A 136 -0.54 5.16 -19.29
CA ALA A 136 -0.56 6.07 -20.44
C ALA A 136 -0.03 5.44 -21.72
N LYS A 137 1.02 4.61 -21.62
CA LYS A 137 1.65 3.94 -22.76
C LYS A 137 0.79 2.79 -23.32
N ILE A 138 0.18 1.98 -22.46
CA ILE A 138 -0.53 0.75 -22.86
C ILE A 138 -2.02 0.99 -23.07
N LEU A 139 -2.67 1.72 -22.16
CA LEU A 139 -4.12 1.93 -22.16
C LEU A 139 -4.53 3.29 -22.75
N GLY A 140 -3.56 4.11 -23.14
CA GLY A 140 -3.76 5.42 -23.72
C GLY A 140 -3.54 6.57 -22.73
N TRP A 141 -3.03 7.68 -23.25
CA TRP A 141 -2.64 8.87 -22.46
C TRP A 141 -3.81 9.47 -21.68
N GLN A 142 -5.03 9.39 -22.23
CA GLN A 142 -6.25 9.91 -21.59
C GLN A 142 -6.54 9.19 -20.26
N LEU A 143 -6.47 7.85 -20.26
CA LEU A 143 -6.67 7.04 -19.05
C LEU A 143 -5.52 7.23 -18.05
N GLY A 144 -4.29 7.37 -18.55
CA GLY A 144 -3.12 7.67 -17.70
C GLY A 144 -3.24 9.04 -17.00
N LEU A 145 -3.68 10.06 -17.73
CA LEU A 145 -3.91 11.39 -17.17
C LEU A 145 -5.09 11.39 -16.18
N ALA A 146 -6.20 10.74 -16.53
CA ALA A 146 -7.36 10.61 -15.64
C ALA A 146 -6.99 9.88 -14.34
N ARG A 147 -6.17 8.83 -14.41
CA ARG A 147 -5.62 8.15 -13.25
C ARG A 147 -4.78 9.08 -12.37
N ALA A 148 -3.84 9.82 -12.97
CA ALA A 148 -2.95 10.73 -12.23
C ALA A 148 -3.75 11.85 -11.52
N VAL A 149 -4.61 12.53 -12.23
CA VAL A 149 -5.47 13.60 -11.69
C VAL A 149 -6.42 13.05 -10.63
N GLY A 150 -7.09 11.92 -10.93
CA GLY A 150 -7.98 11.27 -9.98
C GLY A 150 -7.28 10.86 -8.71
N ALA A 151 -6.07 10.29 -8.78
CA ALA A 151 -5.31 9.86 -7.62
C ALA A 151 -4.90 11.04 -6.70
N ILE A 152 -4.49 12.19 -7.28
CA ILE A 152 -4.18 13.41 -6.50
C ILE A 152 -5.42 13.91 -5.78
N ILE A 153 -6.53 14.04 -6.50
CA ILE A 153 -7.81 14.51 -5.95
C ILE A 153 -8.26 13.56 -4.82
N PHE A 154 -8.17 12.26 -5.05
CA PHE A 154 -8.60 11.26 -4.06
C PHE A 154 -7.75 11.28 -2.81
N ALA A 155 -6.43 11.44 -2.92
CA ALA A 155 -5.54 11.54 -1.76
C ALA A 155 -6.00 12.66 -0.82
N VAL A 156 -6.29 13.84 -1.38
CA VAL A 156 -6.74 15.00 -0.60
C VAL A 156 -8.14 14.81 -0.05
N ILE A 157 -9.12 14.44 -0.90
CA ILE A 157 -10.52 14.32 -0.48
C ILE A 157 -10.69 13.18 0.55
N THR A 158 -10.09 12.03 0.32
CA THR A 158 -10.16 10.90 1.25
C THR A 158 -9.59 11.30 2.61
N GLY A 159 -8.43 11.96 2.61
CA GLY A 159 -7.83 12.44 3.85
C GLY A 159 -8.70 13.46 4.58
N LEU A 160 -9.28 14.44 3.85
CA LEU A 160 -10.19 15.43 4.45
C LEU A 160 -11.47 14.79 5.01
N LEU A 161 -12.06 13.85 4.29
CA LEU A 161 -13.25 13.14 4.76
C LEU A 161 -12.94 12.29 5.99
N MET A 162 -11.83 11.58 6.01
CA MET A 162 -11.39 10.81 7.17
C MET A 162 -11.14 11.72 8.39
N ALA A 163 -10.49 12.86 8.19
CA ALA A 163 -10.28 13.86 9.26
C ALA A 163 -11.60 14.42 9.79
N PHE A 164 -12.57 14.65 8.92
CA PHE A 164 -13.88 15.16 9.30
C PHE A 164 -14.69 14.14 10.10
N ILE A 165 -14.77 12.90 9.59
CA ILE A 165 -15.57 11.82 10.20
C ILE A 165 -15.00 11.42 11.56
N PHE A 166 -13.67 11.32 11.69
CA PHE A 166 -13.00 10.86 12.92
C PHE A 166 -12.38 11.98 13.74
N ARG A 167 -12.85 13.21 13.56
CA ARG A 167 -12.32 14.40 14.26
C ARG A 167 -12.27 14.24 15.78
N LYS A 168 -13.32 13.64 16.37
CA LYS A 168 -13.40 13.43 17.83
C LYS A 168 -12.38 12.38 18.30
N ASP A 169 -12.28 11.28 17.60
CA ASP A 169 -11.35 10.20 17.92
C ASP A 169 -9.90 10.66 17.82
N ASP A 170 -9.60 11.46 16.80
CA ASP A 170 -8.27 11.99 16.55
C ASP A 170 -7.84 13.00 17.62
N ALA A 171 -8.76 13.85 18.05
CA ALA A 171 -8.54 14.80 19.16
C ALA A 171 -8.22 14.06 20.47
N VAL A 172 -9.01 13.03 20.83
CA VAL A 172 -8.78 12.21 22.04
C VAL A 172 -7.42 11.51 21.98
N ARG A 173 -7.07 10.95 20.81
CA ARG A 173 -5.79 10.27 20.61
C ARG A 173 -4.60 11.23 20.80
N THR A 174 -4.73 12.45 20.30
CA THR A 174 -3.67 13.47 20.39
C THR A 174 -3.56 14.04 21.81
N THR A 175 -4.67 14.19 22.52
CA THR A 175 -4.69 14.70 23.90
C THR A 175 -4.23 13.63 24.90
N GLY A 176 -4.49 12.35 24.62
CA GLY A 176 -4.06 11.23 25.48
C GLY A 176 -2.59 10.83 25.28
N GLN A 177 -1.93 11.28 24.22
CA GLN A 177 -0.48 11.20 24.09
C GLN A 177 0.10 12.34 24.94
N VAL A 178 0.42 12.03 26.20
CA VAL A 178 1.22 12.91 27.03
C VAL A 178 2.44 13.34 26.21
N TYR A 179 2.57 14.65 25.98
CA TYR A 179 3.77 15.25 25.44
C TYR A 179 4.91 14.86 26.39
N MET A 180 5.56 13.73 26.09
CA MET A 180 6.86 13.46 26.66
C MET A 180 7.78 14.45 25.97
N PRO A 181 8.37 15.40 26.70
CA PRO A 181 9.45 16.21 26.13
C PRO A 181 10.42 15.21 25.49
N ASP A 182 10.75 15.43 24.23
CA ASP A 182 11.79 14.60 23.59
C ASP A 182 12.97 14.57 24.55
N ALA A 183 13.26 13.39 25.11
CA ALA A 183 14.40 13.22 25.98
C ALA A 183 15.59 13.80 25.23
N GLU A 184 16.20 14.82 25.78
CA GLU A 184 17.42 15.53 25.40
C GLU A 184 17.74 15.46 23.90
N GLU A 185 17.96 16.62 23.28
CA GLU A 185 18.44 16.74 21.90
C GLU A 185 19.49 15.66 21.65
N LYS A 186 19.06 14.57 20.96
CA LYS A 186 19.97 13.52 20.56
C LYS A 186 21.11 14.23 19.83
N GLY A 187 22.35 14.01 20.20
CA GLY A 187 23.54 14.75 19.73
C GLY A 187 23.81 14.64 18.21
N ARG A 188 22.80 14.27 17.42
CA ARG A 188 22.86 14.24 15.96
C ARG A 188 22.27 15.49 15.35
N THR A 189 22.94 15.99 14.32
CA THR A 189 22.46 17.11 13.52
C THR A 189 21.32 16.68 12.61
N LEU A 190 20.43 17.62 12.28
CA LEU A 190 19.32 17.40 11.35
C LEU A 190 19.80 16.88 9.99
N LEU A 191 21.02 17.26 9.56
CA LEU A 191 21.65 16.74 8.34
C LEU A 191 21.95 15.24 8.44
N GLN A 192 22.46 14.78 9.58
CA GLN A 192 22.76 13.35 9.80
C GLN A 192 21.49 12.50 9.77
N ASP A 193 20.41 12.95 10.44
CA ASP A 193 19.13 12.25 10.43
C ASP A 193 18.52 12.23 9.01
N THR A 194 18.64 13.34 8.27
CA THR A 194 18.16 13.41 6.88
C THR A 194 18.95 12.48 5.95
N LEU A 195 20.28 12.47 6.04
CA LEU A 195 21.13 11.59 5.23
C LEU A 195 20.88 10.11 5.53
N TYR A 196 20.72 9.75 6.80
CA TYR A 196 20.39 8.41 7.22
C TYR A 196 19.02 7.95 6.66
N MET A 197 17.98 8.77 6.82
CA MET A 197 16.66 8.46 6.29
C MET A 197 16.66 8.39 4.75
N LEU A 198 17.34 9.33 4.09
CA LEU A 198 17.49 9.32 2.64
C LEU A 198 18.19 8.05 2.15
N THR A 199 19.26 7.64 2.83
CA THR A 199 19.98 6.40 2.49
C THR A 199 19.07 5.19 2.56
N MET A 200 18.24 5.06 3.60
CA MET A 200 17.28 3.97 3.72
C MET A 200 16.20 4.01 2.62
N VAL A 201 15.70 5.19 2.28
CA VAL A 201 14.75 5.36 1.18
C VAL A 201 15.38 4.98 -0.16
N LEU A 202 16.62 5.38 -0.41
CA LEU A 202 17.34 4.99 -1.63
C LEU A 202 17.57 3.47 -1.69
N ILE A 203 17.92 2.83 -0.57
CA ILE A 203 18.01 1.36 -0.51
C ILE A 203 16.67 0.72 -0.93
N LEU A 204 15.55 1.21 -0.38
CA LEU A 204 14.23 0.72 -0.74
C LEU A 204 13.94 0.89 -2.24
N VAL A 205 14.19 2.08 -2.79
CA VAL A 205 13.90 2.41 -4.19
C VAL A 205 14.74 1.53 -5.14
N PHE A 206 16.05 1.42 -4.91
CA PHE A 206 16.92 0.64 -5.80
C PHE A 206 16.73 -0.87 -5.63
N ALA A 207 16.51 -1.38 -4.42
CA ALA A 207 16.24 -2.80 -4.19
C ALA A 207 14.92 -3.23 -4.85
N ALA A 208 13.87 -2.39 -4.75
CA ALA A 208 12.55 -2.64 -5.32
C ALA A 208 12.43 -2.30 -6.81
N PHE A 209 13.51 -1.83 -7.45
CA PHE A 209 13.48 -1.37 -8.85
C PHE A 209 13.03 -2.47 -9.81
N ALA A 210 11.94 -2.23 -10.53
CA ALA A 210 11.27 -3.22 -11.36
C ALA A 210 12.10 -3.64 -12.58
N ARG A 211 11.88 -4.88 -13.02
CA ARG A 211 12.55 -5.43 -14.22
C ARG A 211 12.04 -4.69 -15.48
N PRO A 212 12.93 -4.25 -16.36
CA PRO A 212 12.53 -3.63 -17.62
C PRO A 212 11.90 -4.66 -18.57
N ASP A 213 11.01 -4.20 -19.45
CA ASP A 213 10.43 -5.01 -20.50
C ASP A 213 11.51 -5.52 -21.46
N LYS A 214 11.28 -6.71 -22.03
CA LYS A 214 12.20 -7.30 -23.02
C LYS A 214 12.29 -6.38 -24.25
N GLY A 215 13.50 -5.91 -24.55
CA GLY A 215 13.77 -5.02 -25.70
C GLY A 215 13.72 -3.52 -25.38
N SER A 216 13.48 -3.11 -24.12
CA SER A 216 13.60 -1.70 -23.75
C SER A 216 15.05 -1.25 -23.77
N THR A 217 15.32 -0.10 -24.42
CA THR A 217 16.62 0.56 -24.46
C THR A 217 16.56 1.87 -23.68
N GLY A 218 17.68 2.28 -23.07
CA GLY A 218 17.77 3.56 -22.35
C GLY A 218 18.27 3.42 -20.92
N LEU A 219 18.00 4.45 -20.11
CA LEU A 219 18.45 4.54 -18.72
C LEU A 219 17.84 3.46 -17.79
N TRP A 220 16.62 3.00 -18.10
CA TRP A 220 15.90 2.04 -17.27
C TRP A 220 16.62 0.68 -17.17
N PRO A 221 16.98 0.00 -18.28
CA PRO A 221 17.78 -1.22 -18.23
C PRO A 221 19.17 -1.02 -17.63
N ALA A 222 19.81 0.14 -17.89
CA ALA A 222 21.12 0.44 -17.32
C ALA A 222 21.07 0.49 -15.79
N ILE A 223 20.10 1.21 -15.20
CA ILE A 223 19.90 1.27 -13.74
C ILE A 223 19.57 -0.11 -13.17
N PHE A 224 18.71 -0.89 -13.85
CA PHE A 224 18.35 -2.23 -13.39
C PHE A 224 19.57 -3.17 -13.32
N ASN A 225 20.48 -3.10 -14.27
CA ASN A 225 21.68 -3.93 -14.30
C ASN A 225 22.65 -3.60 -13.14
N VAL A 226 22.71 -2.34 -12.74
CA VAL A 226 23.60 -1.89 -11.67
C VAL A 226 22.92 -1.75 -10.31
N LYS A 227 21.61 -2.00 -10.21
CA LYS A 227 20.83 -1.76 -8.99
C LYS A 227 21.40 -2.44 -7.75
N TRP A 228 21.90 -3.67 -7.89
CA TRP A 228 22.47 -4.42 -6.76
C TRP A 228 23.80 -3.84 -6.29
N TYR A 229 24.63 -3.33 -7.21
CA TYR A 229 25.87 -2.64 -6.83
C TYR A 229 25.56 -1.35 -6.04
N ILE A 230 24.58 -0.57 -6.51
CA ILE A 230 24.12 0.64 -5.81
C ILE A 230 23.53 0.26 -4.45
N THR A 231 22.67 -0.75 -4.38
CA THR A 231 22.04 -1.19 -3.13
C THR A 231 23.08 -1.66 -2.11
N ILE A 232 24.07 -2.45 -2.53
CA ILE A 232 25.17 -2.91 -1.64
C ILE A 232 26.01 -1.74 -1.15
N THR A 233 26.37 -0.79 -2.03
CA THR A 233 27.10 0.43 -1.64
C THR A 233 26.33 1.24 -0.61
N LEU A 234 25.01 1.43 -0.81
CA LEU A 234 24.16 2.12 0.14
C LEU A 234 24.02 1.37 1.47
N LEU A 235 23.98 0.04 1.46
CA LEU A 235 23.99 -0.77 2.69
C LEU A 235 25.29 -0.64 3.47
N ILE A 236 26.44 -0.61 2.77
CA ILE A 236 27.75 -0.35 3.40
C ILE A 236 27.76 1.05 4.00
N MET A 237 27.29 2.05 3.25
CA MET A 237 27.19 3.43 3.74
C MET A 237 26.28 3.51 4.97
N LEU A 238 25.14 2.85 4.97
CA LEU A 238 24.25 2.76 6.13
C LEU A 238 24.94 2.11 7.33
N ALA A 239 25.67 1.03 7.13
CA ALA A 239 26.44 0.37 8.21
C ALA A 239 27.51 1.29 8.82
N LEU A 240 28.21 2.08 7.99
CA LEU A 240 29.17 3.06 8.45
C LEU A 240 28.50 4.21 9.22
N MET A 241 27.36 4.72 8.74
CA MET A 241 26.56 5.72 9.45
C MET A 241 26.09 5.22 10.81
N LEU A 242 25.61 3.96 10.88
CA LEU A 242 25.16 3.35 12.13
C LEU A 242 26.32 3.26 13.13
N LYS A 243 27.49 2.82 12.67
CA LYS A 243 28.68 2.73 13.53
C LYS A 243 29.19 4.09 14.01
N ALA A 244 29.09 5.13 13.16
CA ALA A 244 29.63 6.45 13.46
C ALA A 244 28.69 7.34 14.28
N TRP A 245 27.37 7.23 14.05
CA TRP A 245 26.38 8.19 14.57
C TRP A 245 25.40 7.61 15.58
N PHE A 246 25.32 6.28 15.71
CA PHE A 246 24.31 5.63 16.56
C PHE A 246 24.96 4.83 17.68
N THR A 247 24.33 4.85 18.85
CA THR A 247 24.70 4.01 19.98
C THR A 247 24.14 2.59 19.82
N LYS A 248 24.70 1.63 20.55
CA LYS A 248 24.19 0.25 20.55
C LYS A 248 22.75 0.16 21.04
N ASP A 249 22.37 0.97 22.02
CA ASP A 249 21.02 0.99 22.58
C ASP A 249 20.00 1.58 21.59
N GLU A 250 20.39 2.59 20.84
CA GLU A 250 19.56 3.13 19.76
C GLU A 250 19.36 2.10 18.64
N CYS A 251 20.40 1.41 18.21
CA CYS A 251 20.28 0.35 17.22
C CYS A 251 19.41 -0.79 17.72
N LYS A 252 19.51 -1.17 19.00
CA LYS A 252 18.65 -2.18 19.61
C LYS A 252 17.19 -1.73 19.62
N SER A 253 16.92 -0.53 20.07
CA SER A 253 15.56 0.05 20.08
C SER A 253 14.96 0.11 18.67
N TRP A 254 15.76 0.42 17.67
CA TRP A 254 15.34 0.41 16.26
C TRP A 254 14.98 -0.99 15.77
N VAL A 255 15.80 -2.00 16.04
CA VAL A 255 15.53 -3.39 15.68
C VAL A 255 14.29 -3.92 16.41
N ASP A 256 14.14 -3.61 17.71
CA ASP A 256 12.98 -4.02 18.50
C ASP A 256 11.67 -3.39 17.97
N SER A 257 11.70 -2.12 17.60
CA SER A 257 10.57 -1.43 16.96
C SER A 257 10.24 -2.04 15.61
N THR A 258 11.25 -2.28 14.77
CA THR A 258 11.10 -2.96 13.48
C THR A 258 10.45 -4.33 13.63
N TRP A 259 10.92 -5.12 14.60
CA TRP A 259 10.35 -6.42 14.93
C TRP A 259 8.90 -6.34 15.42
N GLY A 260 8.56 -5.27 16.14
CA GLY A 260 7.18 -4.96 16.54
C GLY A 260 6.26 -4.82 15.32
N PHE A 261 6.66 -4.04 14.33
CA PHE A 261 5.89 -3.89 13.08
C PHE A 261 5.81 -5.19 12.27
N ILE A 262 6.90 -5.96 12.19
CA ILE A 262 6.90 -7.27 11.51
C ILE A 262 5.85 -8.18 12.14
N LYS A 263 5.84 -8.32 13.47
CA LYS A 263 4.85 -9.17 14.19
C LYS A 263 3.41 -8.71 13.97
N GLN A 264 3.18 -7.41 13.82
CA GLN A 264 1.84 -6.86 13.64
C GLN A 264 1.35 -7.02 12.19
N ILE A 265 2.20 -6.76 11.22
CA ILE A 265 1.81 -6.60 9.80
C ILE A 265 1.98 -7.90 9.02
N PHE A 266 3.11 -8.58 9.18
CA PHE A 266 3.48 -9.72 8.34
C PHE A 266 2.49 -10.89 8.38
N PRO A 267 1.95 -11.31 9.56
CA PRO A 267 0.95 -12.39 9.61
C PRO A 267 -0.37 -12.01 8.93
N LEU A 268 -0.82 -10.77 9.10
CA LEU A 268 -2.06 -10.27 8.48
C LEU A 268 -1.91 -10.19 6.96
N LEU A 269 -0.77 -9.72 6.49
CA LEU A 269 -0.44 -9.63 5.08
C LEU A 269 -0.39 -11.02 4.44
N GLY A 270 0.32 -11.97 5.07
CA GLY A 270 0.40 -13.36 4.60
C GLY A 270 -0.96 -14.04 4.54
N ALA A 271 -1.78 -13.89 5.58
CA ALA A 271 -3.15 -14.42 5.59
C ALA A 271 -4.00 -13.78 4.46
N GLY A 272 -3.88 -12.47 4.25
CA GLY A 272 -4.59 -11.77 3.19
C GLY A 272 -4.18 -12.23 1.79
N VAL A 273 -2.89 -12.45 1.54
CA VAL A 273 -2.38 -12.99 0.26
C VAL A 273 -2.90 -14.40 0.01
N LEU A 274 -2.93 -15.27 1.04
CA LEU A 274 -3.50 -16.61 0.91
C LEU A 274 -4.99 -16.58 0.57
N VAL A 275 -5.78 -15.76 1.26
CA VAL A 275 -7.22 -15.63 1.00
C VAL A 275 -7.46 -15.05 -0.40
N ALA A 276 -6.74 -14.00 -0.79
CA ALA A 276 -6.85 -13.41 -2.12
C ALA A 276 -6.48 -14.43 -3.22
N GLY A 277 -5.39 -15.17 -3.05
CA GLY A 277 -4.97 -16.21 -3.98
C GLY A 277 -5.96 -17.37 -4.08
N PHE A 278 -6.60 -17.76 -2.97
CA PHE A 278 -7.64 -18.77 -2.97
C PHE A 278 -8.91 -18.32 -3.72
N MET A 279 -9.33 -17.07 -3.52
CA MET A 279 -10.55 -16.54 -4.13
C MET A 279 -10.37 -16.21 -5.62
N LEU A 280 -9.27 -15.54 -5.97
CA LEU A 280 -9.10 -14.92 -7.29
C LEU A 280 -8.04 -15.60 -8.14
N GLY A 281 -7.06 -16.25 -7.50
CA GLY A 281 -5.88 -16.79 -8.19
C GLY A 281 -4.90 -15.70 -8.59
N ARG A 282 -3.89 -16.11 -9.37
CA ARG A 282 -2.93 -15.20 -9.99
C ARG A 282 -3.42 -14.80 -11.40
N PRO A 283 -2.90 -13.70 -11.96
CA PRO A 283 -3.22 -13.29 -13.32
C PRO A 283 -3.06 -14.46 -14.33
N GLY A 284 -4.09 -14.75 -15.10
CA GLY A 284 -4.13 -15.88 -16.04
C GLY A 284 -4.31 -17.27 -15.42
N HIS A 285 -4.43 -17.36 -14.10
CA HIS A 285 -4.68 -18.61 -13.37
C HIS A 285 -5.93 -18.48 -12.48
N PRO A 286 -7.14 -18.61 -13.05
CA PRO A 286 -8.39 -18.42 -12.30
C PRO A 286 -8.52 -19.44 -11.17
N ALA A 287 -9.00 -18.97 -10.02
CA ALA A 287 -9.25 -19.78 -8.83
C ALA A 287 -10.76 -19.99 -8.60
N LEU A 288 -11.26 -19.64 -7.41
CA LEU A 288 -12.66 -19.84 -7.05
C LEU A 288 -13.61 -18.93 -7.87
N ILE A 289 -13.16 -17.67 -8.12
CA ILE A 289 -13.92 -16.69 -8.90
C ILE A 289 -13.28 -16.54 -10.28
N PRO A 290 -13.90 -17.08 -11.36
CA PRO A 290 -13.38 -16.94 -12.71
C PRO A 290 -13.41 -15.50 -13.21
N GLU A 291 -12.35 -15.08 -13.90
CA GLU A 291 -12.25 -13.73 -14.51
C GLU A 291 -13.40 -13.40 -15.47
N GLN A 292 -14.02 -14.41 -16.08
CA GLN A 292 -15.14 -14.27 -17.00
C GLN A 292 -16.36 -13.59 -16.38
N TYR A 293 -16.65 -13.85 -15.10
CA TYR A 293 -17.75 -13.18 -14.40
C TYR A 293 -17.47 -11.69 -14.20
N ILE A 294 -16.22 -11.34 -14.00
CA ILE A 294 -15.79 -9.94 -13.88
C ILE A 294 -16.04 -9.21 -15.21
N GLN A 295 -15.66 -9.84 -16.34
CA GLN A 295 -15.82 -9.27 -17.68
C GLN A 295 -17.28 -8.93 -18.03
N ILE A 296 -18.21 -9.83 -17.72
CA ILE A 296 -19.63 -9.63 -17.99
C ILE A 296 -20.21 -8.47 -17.19
N LEU A 297 -19.76 -8.27 -15.96
CA LEU A 297 -20.31 -7.29 -15.02
C LEU A 297 -19.74 -5.89 -15.19
N VAL A 298 -18.61 -5.70 -15.91
CA VAL A 298 -17.93 -4.41 -16.07
C VAL A 298 -18.09 -3.78 -17.46
N GLY A 299 -19.00 -4.30 -18.30
CA GLY A 299 -19.32 -3.74 -19.62
C GLY A 299 -20.05 -2.39 -19.51
N GLY A 300 -19.82 -1.50 -20.49
CA GLY A 300 -20.49 -0.20 -20.56
C GLY A 300 -20.05 0.81 -19.49
N ASN A 301 -20.93 1.77 -19.16
CA ASN A 301 -20.64 2.83 -18.15
C ASN A 301 -21.78 3.00 -17.14
N SER A 302 -22.45 1.90 -16.77
CA SER A 302 -23.51 1.96 -15.76
C SER A 302 -22.95 2.16 -14.35
N LEU A 303 -23.78 2.65 -13.43
CA LEU A 303 -23.42 2.74 -12.00
C LEU A 303 -23.01 1.37 -11.45
N SER A 304 -23.75 0.31 -11.80
CA SER A 304 -23.47 -1.05 -11.36
C SER A 304 -22.12 -1.55 -11.87
N ALA A 305 -21.76 -1.28 -13.12
CA ALA A 305 -20.48 -1.69 -13.71
C ALA A 305 -19.30 -0.95 -13.03
N ASN A 306 -19.42 0.35 -12.81
CA ASN A 306 -18.39 1.13 -12.12
C ASN A 306 -18.26 0.74 -10.65
N LEU A 307 -19.37 0.50 -9.94
CA LEU A 307 -19.36 0.04 -8.55
C LEU A 307 -18.74 -1.35 -8.44
N PHE A 308 -19.12 -2.27 -9.33
CA PHE A 308 -18.55 -3.61 -9.35
C PHE A 308 -17.05 -3.60 -9.65
N ALA A 309 -16.60 -2.75 -10.58
CA ALA A 309 -15.18 -2.57 -10.88
C ALA A 309 -14.40 -2.01 -9.66
N SER A 310 -14.97 -1.03 -8.95
CA SER A 310 -14.38 -0.49 -7.71
C SER A 310 -14.27 -1.53 -6.61
N ILE A 311 -15.31 -2.33 -6.38
CA ILE A 311 -15.32 -3.41 -5.39
C ILE A 311 -14.33 -4.50 -5.79
N SER A 312 -14.33 -4.92 -7.06
CA SER A 312 -13.39 -5.91 -7.57
C SER A 312 -11.95 -5.45 -7.41
N GLY A 313 -11.65 -4.20 -7.78
CA GLY A 313 -10.33 -3.59 -7.56
C GLY A 313 -9.93 -3.57 -6.09
N ALA A 314 -10.88 -3.28 -5.19
CA ALA A 314 -10.63 -3.26 -3.74
C ALA A 314 -10.35 -4.64 -3.14
N ILE A 315 -10.91 -5.71 -3.70
CA ILE A 315 -10.70 -7.09 -3.21
C ILE A 315 -9.51 -7.75 -3.90
N MET A 316 -9.31 -7.45 -5.18
CA MET A 316 -8.23 -8.04 -5.98
C MET A 316 -6.87 -7.55 -5.48
N TYR A 317 -5.91 -8.47 -5.48
CA TYR A 317 -4.52 -8.13 -5.23
C TYR A 317 -3.78 -8.01 -6.56
N PHE A 318 -3.49 -6.78 -6.94
CA PHE A 318 -2.64 -6.51 -8.10
C PHE A 318 -1.28 -6.01 -7.64
N ALA A 319 -0.21 -6.58 -8.17
CA ALA A 319 1.07 -5.88 -8.12
C ALA A 319 0.96 -4.65 -9.03
N THR A 320 1.54 -3.53 -8.62
CA THR A 320 1.38 -2.19 -9.25
C THR A 320 1.60 -2.19 -10.78
N LEU A 321 2.43 -3.08 -11.29
CA LEU A 321 2.74 -3.18 -12.73
C LEU A 321 1.88 -4.21 -13.47
N THR A 322 1.28 -5.18 -12.77
CA THR A 322 0.46 -6.23 -13.42
C THR A 322 -0.99 -5.81 -13.64
N GLU A 323 -1.47 -4.78 -12.95
CA GLU A 323 -2.82 -4.26 -13.13
C GLU A 323 -3.07 -3.75 -14.55
N VAL A 324 -2.07 -3.13 -15.18
CA VAL A 324 -2.20 -2.52 -16.51
C VAL A 324 -2.38 -3.56 -17.62
N PRO A 325 -1.55 -4.63 -17.73
CA PRO A 325 -1.76 -5.72 -18.69
C PRO A 325 -3.11 -6.45 -18.47
N ILE A 326 -3.51 -6.66 -17.22
CA ILE A 326 -4.80 -7.29 -16.91
C ILE A 326 -5.94 -6.41 -17.42
N LEU A 327 -5.86 -5.11 -17.13
CA LEU A 327 -6.87 -4.17 -17.57
C LEU A 327 -6.92 -4.04 -19.10
N GLN A 328 -5.78 -4.12 -19.78
CA GLN A 328 -5.72 -4.21 -21.25
C GLN A 328 -6.51 -5.41 -21.76
N GLY A 329 -6.35 -6.58 -21.14
CA GLY A 329 -7.12 -7.77 -21.46
C GLY A 329 -8.63 -7.59 -21.23
N LEU A 330 -9.02 -6.98 -20.11
CA LEU A 330 -10.41 -6.71 -19.76
C LEU A 330 -11.06 -5.70 -20.74
N LEU A 331 -10.34 -4.63 -21.10
CA LEU A 331 -10.80 -3.66 -22.11
C LEU A 331 -10.96 -4.32 -23.48
N GLY A 332 -10.03 -5.20 -23.88
CA GLY A 332 -10.15 -6.01 -25.10
C GLY A 332 -11.33 -6.97 -25.09
N ALA A 333 -11.77 -7.40 -23.90
CA ALA A 333 -12.93 -8.26 -23.71
C ALA A 333 -14.27 -7.47 -23.55
N GLY A 334 -14.25 -6.14 -23.72
CA GLY A 334 -15.48 -5.30 -23.69
C GLY A 334 -15.72 -4.54 -22.39
N MET A 335 -14.76 -4.47 -21.48
CA MET A 335 -14.85 -3.61 -20.29
C MET A 335 -14.97 -2.14 -20.71
N GLY A 336 -15.89 -1.40 -20.07
CA GLY A 336 -16.03 0.03 -20.30
C GLY A 336 -14.86 0.86 -19.78
N LYS A 337 -14.56 1.98 -20.41
CA LYS A 337 -13.47 2.89 -19.99
C LYS A 337 -13.71 3.49 -18.59
N GLY A 338 -14.97 3.73 -18.23
CA GLY A 338 -15.36 4.17 -16.89
C GLY A 338 -15.00 3.16 -15.80
N PRO A 339 -15.52 1.94 -15.87
CA PRO A 339 -15.13 0.85 -14.96
C PRO A 339 -13.62 0.60 -14.92
N ALA A 340 -12.92 0.78 -16.04
CA ALA A 340 -11.46 0.65 -16.09
C ALA A 340 -10.76 1.70 -15.19
N LEU A 341 -11.18 2.98 -15.27
CA LEU A 341 -10.66 4.00 -14.35
C LEU A 341 -11.05 3.74 -12.91
N ALA A 342 -12.30 3.31 -12.65
CA ALA A 342 -12.76 2.99 -11.30
C ALA A 342 -11.89 1.90 -10.65
N LEU A 343 -11.55 0.86 -11.41
CA LEU A 343 -10.65 -0.21 -10.95
C LEU A 343 -9.23 0.32 -10.67
N LEU A 344 -8.68 1.15 -11.58
CA LEU A 344 -7.34 1.74 -11.43
C LEU A 344 -7.19 2.69 -10.24
N LEU A 345 -8.27 3.34 -9.82
CA LEU A 345 -8.26 4.23 -8.66
C LEU A 345 -8.50 3.49 -7.34
N ALA A 346 -9.27 2.40 -7.34
CA ALA A 346 -9.53 1.60 -6.15
C ALA A 346 -8.41 0.58 -5.88
N GLY A 347 -7.95 -0.15 -6.91
CA GLY A 347 -7.05 -1.29 -6.78
C GLY A 347 -5.71 -1.02 -6.08
N PRO A 348 -4.95 -0.01 -6.49
CA PRO A 348 -3.64 0.26 -5.88
C PRO A 348 -3.67 0.58 -4.39
N ALA A 349 -4.72 1.25 -3.93
CA ALA A 349 -4.85 1.68 -2.54
C ALA A 349 -5.54 0.63 -1.66
N LEU A 350 -6.41 -0.18 -2.27
CA LEU A 350 -7.19 -1.20 -1.58
C LEU A 350 -6.81 -2.57 -2.13
N SER A 351 -6.62 -3.50 -1.27
CA SER A 351 -6.59 -4.94 -1.56
C SER A 351 -6.92 -5.67 -0.28
N LEU A 352 -7.43 -6.89 -0.38
CA LEU A 352 -7.79 -7.65 0.80
C LEU A 352 -6.64 -7.74 1.83
N PRO A 353 -5.39 -8.04 1.43
CA PRO A 353 -4.25 -8.01 2.35
C PRO A 353 -4.04 -6.65 3.01
N ASN A 354 -4.10 -5.58 2.23
CA ASN A 354 -3.90 -4.22 2.73
C ASN A 354 -4.98 -3.83 3.74
N MET A 355 -6.26 -4.13 3.44
CA MET A 355 -7.38 -3.84 4.33
C MET A 355 -7.23 -4.54 5.69
N LEU A 356 -6.75 -5.78 5.71
CA LEU A 356 -6.47 -6.50 6.96
C LEU A 356 -5.37 -5.82 7.79
N VAL A 357 -4.28 -5.41 7.15
CA VAL A 357 -3.17 -4.71 7.80
C VAL A 357 -3.62 -3.35 8.32
N ILE A 358 -4.29 -2.55 7.49
CA ILE A 358 -4.81 -1.22 7.87
C ILE A 358 -5.77 -1.36 9.06
N GLY A 359 -6.64 -2.41 9.04
CA GLY A 359 -7.54 -2.75 10.15
C GLY A 359 -6.81 -3.07 11.45
N GLY A 360 -5.64 -3.72 11.35
CA GLY A 360 -4.75 -3.98 12.49
C GLY A 360 -4.09 -2.71 13.06
N VAL A 361 -3.89 -1.67 12.24
CA VAL A 361 -3.21 -0.42 12.64
C VAL A 361 -4.19 0.62 13.16
N MET A 362 -5.25 0.96 12.40
CA MET A 362 -6.17 2.04 12.77
C MET A 362 -7.55 1.57 13.22
N GLY A 363 -7.78 0.27 13.24
CA GLY A 363 -9.03 -0.37 13.66
C GLY A 363 -10.03 -0.56 12.52
N VAL A 364 -10.89 -1.56 12.66
CA VAL A 364 -11.83 -2.01 11.62
C VAL A 364 -12.79 -0.91 11.17
N LYS A 365 -13.35 -0.12 12.10
CA LYS A 365 -14.30 0.96 11.79
C LYS A 365 -13.68 2.02 10.85
N LYS A 366 -12.47 2.49 11.16
CA LYS A 366 -11.77 3.50 10.37
C LYS A 366 -11.38 2.93 9.01
N THR A 367 -10.96 1.68 8.96
CA THR A 367 -10.61 0.98 7.72
C THR A 367 -11.82 0.81 6.81
N ALA A 368 -12.95 0.35 7.33
CA ALA A 368 -14.19 0.20 6.56
C ALA A 368 -14.66 1.54 5.97
N THR A 369 -14.57 2.62 6.76
CA THR A 369 -14.90 3.98 6.28
C THR A 369 -13.94 4.42 5.18
N PHE A 370 -12.63 4.22 5.35
CA PHE A 370 -11.61 4.53 4.33
C PHE A 370 -11.86 3.78 3.03
N CYS A 371 -12.11 2.48 3.10
CA CYS A 371 -12.42 1.65 1.94
C CYS A 371 -13.72 2.10 1.25
N GLY A 372 -14.77 2.37 2.03
CA GLY A 372 -16.05 2.85 1.51
C GLY A 372 -15.93 4.18 0.76
N ILE A 373 -15.18 5.14 1.31
CA ILE A 373 -14.92 6.42 0.67
C ILE A 373 -14.22 6.21 -0.68
N ILE A 374 -13.16 5.41 -0.74
CA ILE A 374 -12.41 5.17 -1.98
C ILE A 374 -13.30 4.46 -3.01
N MET A 375 -14.05 3.43 -2.63
CA MET A 375 -14.95 2.72 -3.55
C MET A 375 -16.02 3.65 -4.14
N ILE A 376 -16.65 4.49 -3.31
CA ILE A 376 -17.66 5.46 -3.77
C ILE A 376 -17.03 6.48 -4.72
N MET A 377 -15.91 7.07 -4.34
CA MET A 377 -15.22 8.07 -5.17
C MET A 377 -14.73 7.47 -6.49
N SER A 378 -14.18 6.25 -6.48
CA SER A 378 -13.75 5.54 -7.68
C SER A 378 -14.91 5.25 -8.62
N THR A 379 -16.06 4.86 -8.07
CA THR A 379 -17.30 4.65 -8.85
C THR A 379 -17.75 5.94 -9.53
N ILE A 380 -17.80 7.05 -8.80
CA ILE A 380 -18.19 8.36 -9.33
C ILE A 380 -17.20 8.83 -10.41
N ALA A 381 -15.90 8.75 -10.14
CA ALA A 381 -14.88 9.14 -11.11
C ALA A 381 -14.91 8.29 -12.38
N GLY A 382 -15.13 6.97 -12.23
CA GLY A 382 -15.32 6.08 -13.36
C GLY A 382 -16.53 6.47 -14.21
N MET A 383 -17.68 6.74 -13.59
CA MET A 383 -18.87 7.19 -14.31
C MET A 383 -18.63 8.50 -15.07
N ILE A 384 -18.01 9.50 -14.41
CA ILE A 384 -17.70 10.80 -15.06
C ILE A 384 -16.75 10.58 -16.23
N TYR A 385 -15.69 9.81 -16.04
CA TYR A 385 -14.72 9.54 -17.09
C TYR A 385 -15.33 8.74 -18.25
N GLY A 386 -16.16 7.75 -17.96
CA GLY A 386 -16.87 6.99 -18.98
C GLY A 386 -17.87 7.79 -19.79
N LEU A 387 -18.42 8.90 -19.25
CA LEU A 387 -19.25 9.84 -20.02
C LEU A 387 -18.41 10.75 -20.94
N ILE A 388 -17.15 11.04 -20.58
CA ILE A 388 -16.27 11.93 -21.34
C ILE A 388 -15.51 11.14 -22.43
N ALA A 389 -15.10 9.93 -22.12
CA ALA A 389 -14.19 9.14 -22.95
C ALA A 389 -14.86 7.95 -23.66
N GLY A 390 -16.15 7.70 -23.34
CA GLY A 390 -16.96 6.60 -23.86
C GLY A 390 -17.45 6.76 -25.26
#